data_6e247ef4428fa10bd7987bf1e012641f
#
_entry.id   6e247ef4428fa10bd7987bf1e012641f
#
_cell.length_a   1.000
_cell.length_b   1.000
_cell.length_c   1.000
_cell.angle_alpha   90.00
_cell.angle_beta   90.00
_cell.angle_gamma   90.00
#
_symmetry.space_group_name_H-M   'P 1'
#
loop_
_entity.id
_entity.type
_entity.pdbx_description
1 polymer ?
#
loop_
_entity_poly.entity_id
_entity_poly.type
_entity_poly.pdbx_seq_one_letter_code
_entity_poly.pdbx_strand_id
1 'polypeptide(L)'
;MAARGLHLRHGPLRAVSTPVMERPASEDGLVDAGRPPGGGWRSHLGSLAFLAPGAIWLGVIVCYPLVMTVRDSFYNQTATQFVGLGNYRTIFSTADILVAFRNNVIWVIVFPFLVTFLGLVFAVLTERIRWSTAFKTVVFMPIAFSMTASGLVWNSLMSVDPHIGALNATLETVSDWFSPPGLYPVDTSAGQTVASLAATGLVAGPQGTLMSKAFVAPGQTVDLGRIGISPETLQLVRAQAAEAPAAAPGAVNGLVWRDFSPAHPTQRGTVLPGEVGIAGLHLTLLSSTGNGVASTTTGARGDFSFPAVRPGRYRVRVDSSNFSSGFTGIYWLSGTQNLDPTSGLGQTAQALLSIPLVDMSMIIAYLWIWAGFAMVIIGAGLAALNREVLEAARIDGATEWQTFRRVTMPMLAPVLIVVFVTMVINVLKIFDIIINMAPSVSQANTLATQLYSVGFASVPPDLGVASGIAVILFVLVVPVMYINLRNIR
;
A
#
# COMPACT_ATOMS: atom_id res chain seq x y z
N MET A 1 81.28 5.59 15.85
CA MET A 1 82.20 4.82 15.01
C MET A 1 81.79 4.95 13.56
N ALA A 2 82.69 5.56 12.77
CA ALA A 2 82.85 5.57 11.32
C ALA A 2 81.71 6.18 10.43
N ALA A 3 82.01 7.45 10.10
CA ALA A 3 81.54 8.12 8.87
C ALA A 3 82.16 7.50 7.66
N ARG A 4 81.44 7.46 6.53
CA ARG A 4 82.01 7.45 5.20
C ARG A 4 81.21 8.37 4.28
N GLY A 5 81.81 9.50 3.96
CA GLY A 5 81.39 10.43 2.95
C GLY A 5 81.56 9.85 1.52
N LEU A 6 80.69 10.25 0.64
CA LEU A 6 80.83 10.02 -0.79
C LEU A 6 80.86 11.36 -1.53
N HIS A 7 81.99 11.65 -2.15
CA HIS A 7 82.29 12.83 -2.95
C HIS A 7 81.42 12.89 -4.19
N LEU A 8 80.70 14.02 -4.37
CA LEU A 8 80.10 14.40 -5.63
C LEU A 8 81.18 15.02 -6.55
N ARG A 9 81.47 14.37 -7.68
CA ARG A 9 82.21 14.92 -8.78
C ARG A 9 81.28 15.72 -9.68
N HIS A 10 81.57 17.02 -9.78
CA HIS A 10 81.05 17.88 -10.85
C HIS A 10 81.72 17.57 -12.17
N GLY A 11 80.97 17.08 -13.17
CA GLY A 11 81.35 17.03 -14.56
C GLY A 11 80.75 18.20 -15.36
N PRO A 12 81.40 18.72 -16.38
CA PRO A 12 81.00 19.91 -17.10
C PRO A 12 79.73 19.65 -17.97
N LEU A 13 78.85 20.64 -17.96
CA LEU A 13 77.65 20.68 -18.80
C LEU A 13 78.04 20.73 -20.27
N ARG A 14 77.77 19.67 -21.04
CA ARG A 14 77.80 19.71 -22.52
C ARG A 14 76.49 20.41 -22.97
N ALA A 15 76.67 21.51 -23.73
CA ALA A 15 75.68 22.15 -24.52
C ALA A 15 75.10 21.17 -25.54
N VAL A 16 73.81 20.84 -25.39
CA VAL A 16 73.02 20.08 -26.36
C VAL A 16 72.57 21.09 -27.42
N SER A 17 73.17 21.02 -28.60
CA SER A 17 72.72 21.74 -29.80
C SER A 17 71.33 21.17 -30.19
N THR A 18 70.35 22.02 -30.23
CA THR A 18 69.02 21.75 -30.82
C THR A 18 69.15 21.46 -32.30
N PRO A 19 68.66 20.33 -32.84
CA PRO A 19 68.64 20.14 -34.30
C PRO A 19 67.54 21.09 -34.86
N VAL A 20 67.97 21.85 -35.86
CA VAL A 20 67.11 22.62 -36.76
C VAL A 20 66.21 21.63 -37.48
N MET A 21 64.90 21.71 -37.19
CA MET A 21 63.88 20.96 -37.95
C MET A 21 63.89 21.53 -39.40
N GLU A 22 64.46 20.81 -40.33
CA GLU A 22 64.20 21.00 -41.77
C GLU A 22 62.67 20.73 -41.98
N ARG A 23 61.99 21.70 -42.58
CA ARG A 23 60.64 21.51 -43.09
C ARG A 23 60.71 20.43 -44.17
N PRO A 24 59.90 19.35 -44.06
CA PRO A 24 59.75 18.45 -45.19
C PRO A 24 59.06 19.20 -46.33
N ALA A 25 59.51 18.95 -47.51
CA ALA A 25 58.97 19.45 -48.75
C ALA A 25 57.50 19.12 -48.90
N SER A 26 56.79 20.01 -49.56
CA SER A 26 55.41 19.93 -49.98
C SER A 26 55.01 18.52 -50.42
N GLU A 27 54.28 17.78 -49.56
CA GLU A 27 53.49 16.65 -50.01
C GLU A 27 52.21 17.19 -50.66
N ASP A 28 52.33 17.49 -51.94
CA ASP A 28 51.17 17.46 -52.85
C ASP A 28 50.76 15.99 -53.08
N GLY A 29 50.27 15.38 -52.05
CA GLY A 29 49.74 14.06 -52.00
C GLY A 29 48.62 14.04 -50.95
N LEU A 30 47.66 14.98 -51.07
CA LEU A 30 46.35 14.78 -50.47
C LEU A 30 45.78 13.49 -51.06
N VAL A 31 46.02 12.39 -50.32
CA VAL A 31 45.20 11.19 -50.49
C VAL A 31 43.74 11.69 -50.38
N ASP A 32 43.14 11.82 -51.54
CA ASP A 32 41.74 12.01 -51.73
C ASP A 32 41.09 10.87 -50.91
N ALA A 33 40.76 11.17 -49.65
CA ALA A 33 39.93 10.29 -48.83
C ALA A 33 38.64 10.17 -49.61
N GLY A 34 38.65 9.21 -50.50
CA GLY A 34 37.60 8.94 -51.44
C GLY A 34 36.27 9.08 -50.71
N ARG A 35 35.48 10.07 -51.08
CA ARG A 35 34.05 10.12 -50.73
C ARG A 35 33.57 8.70 -50.85
N PRO A 36 32.95 8.17 -49.78
CA PRO A 36 32.41 6.81 -49.85
C PRO A 36 31.56 6.76 -51.13
N PRO A 37 31.78 5.75 -52.01
CA PRO A 37 31.11 5.67 -53.31
C PRO A 37 29.64 5.90 -53.04
N GLY A 38 29.07 6.93 -53.69
CA GLY A 38 27.70 7.33 -53.52
C GLY A 38 26.84 6.09 -53.56
N GLY A 39 26.20 5.75 -52.46
CA GLY A 39 25.51 4.48 -52.24
C GLY A 39 24.43 4.30 -53.30
N GLY A 40 24.81 3.68 -54.41
CA GLY A 40 23.83 3.29 -55.40
C GLY A 40 22.83 2.31 -54.76
N TRP A 41 21.63 2.26 -55.25
CA TRP A 41 20.52 1.37 -54.76
C TRP A 41 21.03 -0.05 -54.37
N ARG A 42 22.09 -0.57 -54.98
CA ARG A 42 22.72 -1.88 -54.67
C ARG A 42 23.33 -1.97 -53.25
N SER A 43 23.88 -0.88 -52.72
CA SER A 43 24.36 -0.87 -51.32
C SER A 43 23.22 -0.85 -50.30
N HIS A 44 22.10 -0.20 -50.66
CA HIS A 44 20.88 -0.25 -49.84
C HIS A 44 20.21 -1.62 -49.88
N LEU A 45 20.32 -2.36 -51.02
CA LEU A 45 19.81 -3.75 -51.12
C LEU A 45 20.57 -4.72 -50.20
N GLY A 46 21.89 -4.59 -50.08
CA GLY A 46 22.67 -5.39 -49.14
C GLY A 46 22.28 -5.13 -47.67
N SER A 47 22.14 -3.87 -47.30
CA SER A 47 21.68 -3.48 -45.97
C SER A 47 20.26 -3.93 -45.70
N LEU A 48 19.37 -3.81 -46.68
CA LEU A 48 17.98 -4.30 -46.58
C LEU A 48 17.91 -5.83 -46.46
N ALA A 49 18.73 -6.57 -47.23
CA ALA A 49 18.80 -8.04 -47.13
C ALA A 49 19.30 -8.51 -45.76
N PHE A 50 20.23 -7.78 -45.15
CA PHE A 50 20.72 -8.07 -43.81
C PHE A 50 19.66 -7.78 -42.71
N LEU A 51 18.88 -6.71 -42.88
CA LEU A 51 17.80 -6.33 -41.96
C LEU A 51 16.50 -7.11 -42.17
N ALA A 52 16.30 -7.69 -43.37
CA ALA A 52 15.06 -8.36 -43.77
C ALA A 52 14.57 -9.45 -42.80
N PRO A 53 15.43 -10.37 -42.32
CA PRO A 53 14.98 -11.42 -41.39
C PRO A 53 14.38 -10.83 -40.10
N GLY A 54 15.06 -9.82 -39.52
CA GLY A 54 14.56 -9.10 -38.34
C GLY A 54 13.28 -8.30 -38.59
N ALA A 55 13.22 -7.63 -39.75
CA ALA A 55 12.02 -6.85 -40.14
C ALA A 55 10.81 -7.75 -40.43
N ILE A 56 11.01 -8.90 -41.10
CA ILE A 56 9.95 -9.89 -41.33
C ILE A 56 9.45 -10.43 -40.00
N TRP A 57 10.36 -10.82 -39.10
CA TRP A 57 10.02 -11.32 -37.78
C TRP A 57 9.20 -10.30 -36.99
N LEU A 58 9.64 -9.04 -36.93
CA LEU A 58 8.92 -7.93 -36.31
C LEU A 58 7.55 -7.70 -36.98
N GLY A 59 7.49 -7.76 -38.30
CA GLY A 59 6.25 -7.63 -39.07
C GLY A 59 5.21 -8.69 -38.70
N VAL A 60 5.62 -9.95 -38.63
CA VAL A 60 4.73 -11.07 -38.34
C VAL A 60 4.31 -11.12 -36.88
N ILE A 61 5.23 -10.90 -35.94
CA ILE A 61 4.94 -11.09 -34.52
C ILE A 61 4.37 -9.83 -33.85
N VAL A 62 4.70 -8.65 -34.33
CA VAL A 62 4.26 -7.39 -33.71
C VAL A 62 3.27 -6.63 -34.61
N CYS A 63 3.65 -6.34 -35.85
CA CYS A 63 2.80 -5.49 -36.69
C CYS A 63 1.49 -6.19 -37.11
N TYR A 64 1.54 -7.48 -37.47
CA TYR A 64 0.36 -8.22 -37.89
C TYR A 64 -0.67 -8.36 -36.76
N PRO A 65 -0.34 -8.83 -35.53
CA PRO A 65 -1.30 -8.88 -34.43
C PRO A 65 -1.85 -7.50 -34.06
N LEU A 66 -1.03 -6.45 -34.13
CA LEU A 66 -1.49 -5.09 -33.84
C LEU A 66 -2.57 -4.64 -34.85
N VAL A 67 -2.33 -4.88 -36.17
CA VAL A 67 -3.31 -4.57 -37.20
C VAL A 67 -4.58 -5.38 -37.02
N MET A 68 -4.46 -6.68 -36.66
CA MET A 68 -5.63 -7.51 -36.36
C MET A 68 -6.40 -7.00 -35.14
N THR A 69 -5.72 -6.62 -34.07
CA THR A 69 -6.37 -6.01 -32.89
C THR A 69 -7.13 -4.73 -33.26
N VAL A 70 -6.53 -3.86 -34.09
CA VAL A 70 -7.23 -2.66 -34.56
C VAL A 70 -8.45 -3.04 -35.40
N ARG A 71 -8.32 -4.02 -36.28
CA ARG A 71 -9.46 -4.52 -37.07
C ARG A 71 -10.55 -5.08 -36.15
N ASP A 72 -10.21 -5.97 -35.24
CA ASP A 72 -11.16 -6.71 -34.40
C ASP A 72 -11.91 -5.76 -33.42
N SER A 73 -11.32 -4.60 -33.09
CA SER A 73 -12.00 -3.57 -32.30
C SER A 73 -13.27 -3.01 -32.97
N PHE A 74 -13.41 -3.17 -34.28
CA PHE A 74 -14.61 -2.79 -35.05
C PHE A 74 -15.55 -3.95 -35.36
N TYR A 75 -15.23 -5.16 -34.88
CA TYR A 75 -16.01 -6.37 -35.08
C TYR A 75 -16.70 -6.81 -33.78
N ASN A 76 -17.69 -7.68 -33.91
CA ASN A 76 -18.45 -8.22 -32.77
C ASN A 76 -17.57 -9.08 -31.83
N GLN A 77 -18.19 -9.57 -30.78
CA GLN A 77 -17.59 -10.43 -29.75
C GLN A 77 -16.71 -11.58 -30.32
N THR A 78 -17.09 -12.17 -31.45
CA THR A 78 -16.39 -13.30 -32.10
C THR A 78 -15.50 -12.85 -33.27
N ALA A 79 -15.32 -11.58 -33.51
CA ALA A 79 -14.57 -10.98 -34.61
C ALA A 79 -15.06 -11.39 -36.02
N THR A 80 -16.35 -11.73 -36.16
CA THR A 80 -16.95 -12.22 -37.39
C THR A 80 -17.82 -11.18 -38.12
N GLN A 81 -18.52 -10.31 -37.40
CA GLN A 81 -19.41 -9.29 -37.94
C GLN A 81 -18.93 -7.89 -37.64
N PHE A 82 -18.96 -7.00 -38.63
CA PHE A 82 -18.59 -5.60 -38.47
C PHE A 82 -19.67 -4.85 -37.69
N VAL A 83 -19.31 -4.23 -36.56
CA VAL A 83 -20.20 -3.45 -35.69
C VAL A 83 -19.81 -1.97 -35.61
N GLY A 84 -18.83 -1.54 -36.40
CA GLY A 84 -18.33 -0.16 -36.40
C GLY A 84 -17.85 0.28 -35.03
N LEU A 85 -18.36 1.39 -34.50
CA LEU A 85 -17.99 1.95 -33.20
C LEU A 85 -18.79 1.37 -32.01
N GLY A 86 -19.55 0.30 -32.21
CA GLY A 86 -20.38 -0.31 -31.19
C GLY A 86 -19.57 -0.68 -29.91
N ASN A 87 -18.41 -1.31 -30.09
CA ASN A 87 -17.54 -1.70 -28.98
C ASN A 87 -17.03 -0.48 -28.17
N TYR A 88 -16.67 0.60 -28.85
CA TYR A 88 -16.25 1.85 -28.19
C TYR A 88 -17.40 2.47 -27.38
N ARG A 89 -18.63 2.43 -27.91
CA ARG A 89 -19.79 2.87 -27.14
C ARG A 89 -19.99 2.04 -25.89
N THR A 90 -19.85 0.72 -25.99
CA THR A 90 -19.89 -0.18 -24.83
C THR A 90 -18.79 0.15 -23.83
N ILE A 91 -17.54 0.36 -24.27
CA ILE A 91 -16.41 0.73 -23.42
C ILE A 91 -16.71 1.99 -22.61
N PHE A 92 -17.21 3.04 -23.23
CA PHE A 92 -17.49 4.31 -22.56
C PHE A 92 -18.84 4.36 -21.81
N SER A 93 -19.66 3.30 -21.88
CA SER A 93 -20.92 3.18 -21.13
C SER A 93 -20.86 2.17 -19.98
N THR A 94 -19.83 1.32 -19.93
CA THR A 94 -19.68 0.28 -18.90
C THR A 94 -18.95 0.83 -17.68
N ALA A 95 -19.61 0.78 -16.51
CA ALA A 95 -19.08 1.35 -15.27
C ALA A 95 -17.72 0.77 -14.86
N ASP A 96 -17.52 -0.55 -14.97
CA ASP A 96 -16.26 -1.20 -14.61
C ASP A 96 -15.08 -0.76 -15.49
N ILE A 97 -15.34 -0.51 -16.78
CA ILE A 97 -14.30 -0.01 -17.69
C ILE A 97 -13.99 1.47 -17.38
N LEU A 98 -14.99 2.27 -17.03
CA LEU A 98 -14.77 3.66 -16.58
C LEU A 98 -13.98 3.72 -15.27
N VAL A 99 -14.22 2.81 -14.34
CA VAL A 99 -13.39 2.65 -13.12
C VAL A 99 -11.95 2.33 -13.52
N ALA A 100 -11.73 1.42 -14.47
CA ALA A 100 -10.39 1.09 -14.94
C ALA A 100 -9.68 2.29 -15.59
N PHE A 101 -10.39 3.14 -16.32
CA PHE A 101 -9.86 4.43 -16.82
C PHE A 101 -9.44 5.35 -15.69
N ARG A 102 -10.30 5.56 -14.69
CA ARG A 102 -9.99 6.36 -13.51
C ARG A 102 -8.71 5.87 -12.84
N ASN A 103 -8.62 4.56 -12.59
CA ASN A 103 -7.46 3.97 -11.94
C ASN A 103 -6.19 4.19 -12.77
N ASN A 104 -6.22 3.99 -14.09
CA ASN A 104 -5.08 4.31 -14.93
C ASN A 104 -4.64 5.78 -14.80
N VAL A 105 -5.58 6.72 -14.72
CA VAL A 105 -5.25 8.15 -14.51
C VAL A 105 -4.59 8.35 -13.15
N ILE A 106 -5.14 7.76 -12.07
CA ILE A 106 -4.54 7.82 -10.72
C ILE A 106 -3.12 7.26 -10.76
N TRP A 107 -2.93 6.07 -11.34
CA TRP A 107 -1.64 5.42 -11.46
C TRP A 107 -0.62 6.26 -12.25
N VAL A 108 -1.01 6.83 -13.39
CA VAL A 108 -0.13 7.65 -14.25
C VAL A 108 0.29 8.96 -13.58
N ILE A 109 -0.58 9.54 -12.76
CA ILE A 109 -0.26 10.79 -12.06
C ILE A 109 0.54 10.51 -10.78
N VAL A 110 0.05 9.61 -9.94
CA VAL A 110 0.57 9.44 -8.58
C VAL A 110 1.88 8.65 -8.56
N PHE A 111 1.92 7.50 -9.22
CA PHE A 111 3.06 6.59 -9.10
C PHE A 111 4.37 7.16 -9.68
N PRO A 112 4.43 7.69 -10.93
CA PRO A 112 5.68 8.21 -11.49
C PRO A 112 6.23 9.40 -10.70
N PHE A 113 5.35 10.24 -10.15
CA PHE A 113 5.74 11.33 -9.26
C PHE A 113 6.37 10.81 -7.98
N LEU A 114 5.69 9.89 -7.29
CA LEU A 114 6.16 9.34 -6.01
C LEU A 114 7.46 8.55 -6.18
N VAL A 115 7.57 7.69 -7.19
CA VAL A 115 8.78 6.87 -7.40
C VAL A 115 9.98 7.73 -7.80
N THR A 116 9.78 8.76 -8.63
CA THR A 116 10.86 9.69 -9.00
C THR A 116 11.29 10.51 -7.78
N PHE A 117 10.34 10.98 -6.98
CA PHE A 117 10.62 11.70 -5.74
C PHE A 117 11.37 10.83 -4.72
N LEU A 118 10.88 9.61 -4.44
CA LEU A 118 11.54 8.69 -3.51
C LEU A 118 12.92 8.28 -4.02
N GLY A 119 13.05 8.00 -5.34
CA GLY A 119 14.33 7.69 -5.98
C GLY A 119 15.32 8.82 -5.81
N LEU A 120 14.90 10.08 -5.99
CA LEU A 120 15.73 11.27 -5.77
C LEU A 120 16.14 11.40 -4.29
N VAL A 121 15.19 11.26 -3.36
CA VAL A 121 15.49 11.29 -1.92
C VAL A 121 16.51 10.23 -1.55
N PHE A 122 16.30 8.99 -1.98
CA PHE A 122 17.23 7.89 -1.71
C PHE A 122 18.60 8.10 -2.39
N ALA A 123 18.64 8.61 -3.61
CA ALA A 123 19.90 8.92 -4.30
C ALA A 123 20.71 9.96 -3.53
N VAL A 124 20.09 11.07 -3.13
CA VAL A 124 20.75 12.16 -2.38
C VAL A 124 21.18 11.69 -0.98
N LEU A 125 20.34 10.96 -0.26
CA LEU A 125 20.69 10.46 1.06
C LEU A 125 21.86 9.47 1.01
N THR A 126 21.90 8.61 -0.01
CA THR A 126 22.95 7.58 -0.13
C THR A 126 24.32 8.13 -0.51
N GLU A 127 24.43 9.32 -1.07
CA GLU A 127 25.73 9.95 -1.34
C GLU A 127 26.55 10.22 -0.07
N ARG A 128 25.88 10.47 1.05
CA ARG A 128 26.51 10.87 2.33
C ARG A 128 26.72 9.72 3.31
N ILE A 129 26.24 8.52 3.00
CA ILE A 129 26.26 7.37 3.93
C ILE A 129 27.49 6.51 3.66
N ARG A 130 28.26 6.14 4.70
CA ARG A 130 29.44 5.25 4.62
C ARG A 130 29.08 3.85 4.05
N TRP A 131 27.87 3.40 4.24
CA TRP A 131 27.35 2.10 3.80
C TRP A 131 26.49 2.21 2.54
N SER A 132 26.77 3.19 1.69
CA SER A 132 25.93 3.50 0.52
C SER A 132 25.73 2.30 -0.40
N THR A 133 26.75 1.47 -0.60
CA THR A 133 26.65 0.28 -1.46
C THR A 133 25.68 -0.75 -0.88
N ALA A 134 25.79 -1.06 0.43
CA ALA A 134 24.88 -2.02 1.08
C ALA A 134 23.43 -1.50 1.04
N PHE A 135 23.22 -0.22 1.36
CA PHE A 135 21.90 0.39 1.30
C PHE A 135 21.31 0.34 -0.12
N LYS A 136 22.08 0.73 -1.14
CA LYS A 136 21.68 0.67 -2.55
C LYS A 136 21.28 -0.74 -2.94
N THR A 137 22.07 -1.76 -2.53
CA THR A 137 21.76 -3.16 -2.82
C THR A 137 20.45 -3.61 -2.19
N VAL A 138 20.20 -3.30 -0.92
CA VAL A 138 18.97 -3.68 -0.21
C VAL A 138 17.74 -3.01 -0.84
N VAL A 139 17.82 -1.71 -1.12
CA VAL A 139 16.68 -0.97 -1.72
C VAL A 139 16.43 -1.38 -3.17
N PHE A 140 17.47 -1.83 -3.91
CA PHE A 140 17.35 -2.32 -5.29
C PHE A 140 16.86 -3.78 -5.37
N MET A 141 17.05 -4.57 -4.30
CA MET A 141 16.74 -6.01 -4.28
C MET A 141 15.30 -6.36 -4.68
N PRO A 142 14.26 -5.60 -4.31
CA PRO A 142 12.87 -5.93 -4.65
C PRO A 142 12.60 -6.11 -6.14
N ILE A 143 13.31 -5.43 -7.02
CA ILE A 143 13.13 -5.55 -8.47
C ILE A 143 13.52 -6.93 -9.01
N ALA A 144 14.33 -7.68 -8.28
CA ALA A 144 14.71 -9.05 -8.63
C ALA A 144 13.61 -10.08 -8.41
N PHE A 145 12.59 -9.76 -7.60
CA PHE A 145 11.43 -10.64 -7.43
C PHE A 145 10.52 -10.57 -8.66
N SER A 146 9.85 -11.69 -8.97
CA SER A 146 8.80 -11.64 -9.99
C SER A 146 7.63 -10.79 -9.49
N MET A 147 6.93 -10.10 -10.40
CA MET A 147 5.76 -9.28 -10.06
C MET A 147 4.66 -10.10 -9.38
N THR A 148 4.48 -11.36 -9.81
CA THR A 148 3.53 -12.30 -9.18
C THR A 148 3.92 -12.60 -7.73
N ALA A 149 5.19 -12.95 -7.47
CA ALA A 149 5.66 -13.20 -6.11
C ALA A 149 5.51 -11.95 -5.23
N SER A 150 5.85 -10.78 -5.75
CA SER A 150 5.68 -9.50 -5.05
C SER A 150 4.21 -9.25 -4.72
N GLY A 151 3.29 -9.50 -5.67
CA GLY A 151 1.85 -9.36 -5.44
C GLY A 151 1.33 -10.26 -4.32
N LEU A 152 1.75 -11.53 -4.30
CA LEU A 152 1.36 -12.48 -3.25
C LEU A 152 1.92 -12.10 -1.87
N VAL A 153 3.18 -11.66 -1.80
CA VAL A 153 3.80 -11.19 -0.56
C VAL A 153 3.01 -9.99 -0.01
N TRP A 154 2.71 -9.00 -0.85
CA TRP A 154 1.98 -7.82 -0.41
C TRP A 154 0.51 -8.11 -0.08
N ASN A 155 -0.14 -9.06 -0.77
CA ASN A 155 -1.46 -9.55 -0.40
C ASN A 155 -1.46 -10.10 1.03
N SER A 156 -0.47 -10.94 1.38
CA SER A 156 -0.31 -11.48 2.74
C SER A 156 0.02 -10.40 3.76
N LEU A 157 0.95 -9.48 3.47
CA LEU A 157 1.32 -8.37 4.37
C LEU A 157 0.13 -7.46 4.70
N MET A 158 -0.78 -7.27 3.75
CA MET A 158 -1.97 -6.43 3.84
C MET A 158 -3.24 -7.20 4.24
N SER A 159 -3.11 -8.45 4.69
CA SER A 159 -4.25 -9.21 5.22
C SER A 159 -4.93 -8.43 6.35
N VAL A 160 -6.27 -8.51 6.39
CA VAL A 160 -7.10 -7.89 7.44
C VAL A 160 -6.82 -8.51 8.79
N ASP A 161 -6.62 -9.84 8.83
CA ASP A 161 -6.30 -10.57 10.05
C ASP A 161 -4.90 -10.18 10.55
N PRO A 162 -4.77 -9.56 11.74
CA PRO A 162 -3.47 -9.17 12.29
C PRO A 162 -2.53 -10.35 12.56
N HIS A 163 -3.04 -11.57 12.72
CA HIS A 163 -2.21 -12.77 12.90
C HIS A 163 -1.48 -13.19 11.61
N ILE A 164 -1.93 -12.72 10.45
CA ILE A 164 -1.36 -13.01 9.13
C ILE A 164 -0.72 -11.75 8.54
N GLY A 165 -1.43 -10.62 8.61
CA GLY A 165 -1.06 -9.35 7.98
C GLY A 165 -0.13 -8.51 8.86
N ALA A 166 1.17 -8.48 8.53
CA ALA A 166 2.16 -7.75 9.32
C ALA A 166 1.89 -6.25 9.46
N LEU A 167 1.25 -5.61 8.47
CA LEU A 167 0.85 -4.21 8.57
C LEU A 167 -0.24 -4.02 9.63
N ASN A 168 -1.28 -4.84 9.62
CA ASN A 168 -2.34 -4.77 10.62
C ASN A 168 -1.84 -5.20 12.00
N ALA A 169 -0.95 -6.20 12.12
CA ALA A 169 -0.31 -6.56 13.39
C ALA A 169 0.48 -5.39 14.01
N THR A 170 1.20 -4.64 13.17
CA THR A 170 1.94 -3.46 13.63
C THR A 170 1.00 -2.36 14.11
N LEU A 171 -0.08 -2.10 13.35
CA LEU A 171 -1.08 -1.10 13.72
C LEU A 171 -1.88 -1.51 14.96
N GLU A 172 -2.19 -2.80 15.12
CA GLU A 172 -2.80 -3.35 16.34
C GLU A 172 -1.92 -3.08 17.55
N THR A 173 -0.63 -3.44 17.48
CA THR A 173 0.33 -3.18 18.56
C THR A 173 0.39 -1.71 18.95
N VAL A 174 0.40 -0.80 17.97
CA VAL A 174 0.40 0.66 18.23
C VAL A 174 -0.95 1.10 18.79
N SER A 175 -2.06 0.61 18.25
CA SER A 175 -3.41 0.94 18.72
C SER A 175 -3.62 0.52 20.17
N ASP A 176 -3.13 -0.66 20.54
CA ASP A 176 -3.28 -1.22 21.88
C ASP A 176 -2.52 -0.42 22.96
N TRP A 177 -1.50 0.35 22.59
CA TRP A 177 -0.86 1.30 23.49
C TRP A 177 -1.77 2.47 23.87
N PHE A 178 -2.70 2.88 22.99
CA PHE A 178 -3.61 4.00 23.21
C PHE A 178 -5.02 3.54 23.61
N SER A 179 -5.43 2.38 23.14
CA SER A 179 -6.77 1.83 23.33
C SER A 179 -6.69 0.31 23.43
N PRO A 180 -6.28 -0.21 24.60
CA PRO A 180 -6.15 -1.65 24.79
C PRO A 180 -7.49 -2.36 24.57
N PRO A 181 -7.49 -3.56 23.97
CA PRO A 181 -8.71 -4.34 23.78
C PRO A 181 -9.34 -4.68 25.11
N GLY A 182 -10.65 -4.78 25.13
CA GLY A 182 -11.41 -5.27 26.29
C GLY A 182 -11.10 -6.74 26.57
N LEU A 183 -11.20 -7.13 27.83
CA LEU A 183 -11.01 -8.52 28.27
C LEU A 183 -11.94 -9.52 27.57
N TYR A 184 -13.06 -9.06 27.10
CA TYR A 184 -14.09 -9.89 26.47
C TYR A 184 -14.43 -9.39 25.07
N PRO A 185 -14.42 -10.27 24.06
CA PRO A 185 -14.79 -9.89 22.71
C PRO A 185 -16.24 -9.39 22.65
N VAL A 186 -16.49 -8.39 21.84
CA VAL A 186 -17.87 -7.98 21.53
C VAL A 186 -18.45 -9.03 20.60
N ASP A 187 -19.16 -9.99 21.16
CA ASP A 187 -19.98 -10.89 20.38
C ASP A 187 -21.29 -10.19 20.00
N THR A 188 -21.21 -9.38 18.93
CA THR A 188 -22.37 -8.71 18.33
C THR A 188 -23.29 -9.70 17.59
N SER A 189 -22.78 -10.89 17.28
CA SER A 189 -23.49 -11.91 16.49
C SER A 189 -24.34 -12.86 17.34
N ALA A 190 -24.12 -12.92 18.66
CA ALA A 190 -24.86 -13.80 19.54
C ALA A 190 -26.24 -13.27 19.89
N GLY A 191 -27.05 -12.82 18.90
CA GLY A 191 -28.50 -12.67 18.97
C GLY A 191 -29.12 -12.22 20.32
N GLN A 192 -28.44 -11.37 21.09
CA GLN A 192 -28.98 -10.85 22.35
C GLN A 192 -30.06 -9.84 22.03
N THR A 193 -31.27 -10.32 21.95
CA THR A 193 -32.46 -9.46 21.88
C THR A 193 -32.63 -8.71 23.20
N VAL A 194 -33.27 -7.54 23.16
CA VAL A 194 -33.64 -6.77 24.36
C VAL A 194 -34.40 -7.64 25.40
N ALA A 195 -35.11 -8.65 24.92
CA ALA A 195 -35.83 -9.60 25.77
C ALA A 195 -34.86 -10.55 26.54
N SER A 196 -33.79 -11.03 25.91
CA SER A 196 -32.79 -11.90 26.56
C SER A 196 -31.98 -11.15 27.63
N LEU A 197 -31.63 -9.89 27.38
CA LEU A 197 -30.96 -9.02 28.36
C LEU A 197 -31.88 -8.76 29.57
N ALA A 198 -33.16 -8.51 29.33
CA ALA A 198 -34.11 -8.25 30.40
C ALA A 198 -34.34 -9.47 31.34
N ALA A 199 -34.21 -10.70 30.81
CA ALA A 199 -34.30 -11.93 31.60
C ALA A 199 -33.09 -12.13 32.53
N THR A 200 -31.93 -11.60 32.20
CA THR A 200 -30.66 -11.69 32.96
C THR A 200 -30.42 -10.52 33.93
N GLY A 201 -31.43 -9.67 34.14
CA GLY A 201 -31.30 -8.51 35.01
C GLY A 201 -30.57 -7.31 34.43
N LEU A 202 -30.27 -7.31 33.14
CA LEU A 202 -29.55 -6.28 32.41
C LEU A 202 -30.48 -5.51 31.45
N VAL A 203 -30.12 -4.27 31.17
CA VAL A 203 -30.70 -3.43 30.11
C VAL A 203 -29.59 -2.75 29.33
N ALA A 204 -29.82 -2.53 28.05
CA ALA A 204 -28.89 -1.77 27.22
C ALA A 204 -28.82 -0.30 27.66
N GLY A 205 -27.63 0.21 27.84
CA GLY A 205 -27.32 1.61 28.13
C GLY A 205 -26.79 2.35 26.91
N PRO A 206 -26.49 3.64 27.06
CA PRO A 206 -25.85 4.44 26.00
C PRO A 206 -24.49 3.87 25.62
N GLN A 207 -24.09 4.05 24.35
CA GLN A 207 -22.73 3.73 23.86
C GLN A 207 -22.28 2.27 24.09
N GLY A 208 -23.19 1.31 23.98
CA GLY A 208 -22.86 -0.12 24.14
C GLY A 208 -22.59 -0.59 25.57
N THR A 209 -22.94 0.22 26.60
CA THR A 209 -22.86 -0.17 27.99
C THR A 209 -24.06 -1.04 28.36
N LEU A 210 -23.89 -1.86 29.39
CA LEU A 210 -25.00 -2.62 30.02
C LEU A 210 -25.22 -2.09 31.42
N MET A 211 -26.48 -2.00 31.83
CA MET A 211 -26.85 -1.52 33.18
C MET A 211 -27.77 -2.50 33.89
N SER A 212 -27.71 -2.52 35.22
CA SER A 212 -28.68 -3.25 36.00
C SER A 212 -30.09 -2.73 35.71
N LYS A 213 -31.05 -3.62 35.50
CA LYS A 213 -32.47 -3.28 35.29
C LYS A 213 -33.07 -2.62 36.53
N ALA A 214 -32.81 -3.20 37.70
CA ALA A 214 -33.28 -2.70 38.98
C ALA A 214 -32.32 -1.66 39.57
N PHE A 215 -32.89 -0.74 40.35
CA PHE A 215 -32.11 0.09 41.26
C PHE A 215 -31.78 -0.72 42.51
N VAL A 216 -30.57 -0.55 43.03
CA VAL A 216 -30.05 -1.17 44.24
C VAL A 216 -29.75 -0.09 45.30
N ALA A 217 -29.98 -0.39 46.54
CA ALA A 217 -29.60 0.44 47.68
C ALA A 217 -28.42 -0.18 48.48
N PRO A 218 -27.66 0.61 49.24
CA PRO A 218 -26.65 0.06 50.14
C PRO A 218 -27.23 -0.98 51.09
N GLY A 219 -26.53 -2.10 51.23
CA GLY A 219 -27.04 -3.26 52.00
C GLY A 219 -27.79 -4.30 51.16
N GLN A 220 -27.92 -4.07 49.86
CA GLN A 220 -28.53 -5.01 48.93
C GLN A 220 -27.49 -5.62 47.97
N THR A 221 -27.84 -6.78 47.39
CA THR A 221 -27.06 -7.43 46.35
C THR A 221 -27.69 -7.22 44.97
N VAL A 222 -26.88 -7.23 43.92
CA VAL A 222 -27.35 -7.17 42.53
C VAL A 222 -26.61 -8.21 41.70
N ASP A 223 -27.40 -9.12 41.12
CA ASP A 223 -26.87 -10.21 40.31
C ASP A 223 -27.16 -9.95 38.85
N LEU A 224 -26.12 -10.06 38.00
CA LEU A 224 -26.12 -9.68 36.59
C LEU A 224 -25.66 -10.86 35.72
N GLY A 225 -26.64 -11.57 35.15
CA GLY A 225 -26.37 -12.67 34.24
C GLY A 225 -25.91 -12.17 32.85
N ARG A 226 -24.89 -12.74 32.29
CA ARG A 226 -24.42 -12.44 30.96
C ARG A 226 -24.44 -13.67 30.04
N ILE A 227 -24.98 -13.51 28.85
CA ILE A 227 -25.02 -14.51 27.79
C ILE A 227 -24.00 -14.11 26.71
N GLY A 228 -23.47 -15.08 25.97
CA GLY A 228 -22.60 -14.78 24.78
C GLY A 228 -21.12 -14.68 25.06
N ILE A 229 -20.65 -15.08 26.25
CA ILE A 229 -19.21 -15.23 26.53
C ILE A 229 -18.80 -16.68 26.29
N SER A 230 -17.76 -16.91 25.49
CA SER A 230 -17.29 -18.25 25.20
C SER A 230 -16.61 -18.90 26.42
N PRO A 231 -16.70 -20.24 26.58
CA PRO A 231 -16.00 -20.95 27.63
C PRO A 231 -14.48 -20.77 27.58
N GLU A 232 -13.94 -20.63 26.37
CA GLU A 232 -12.50 -20.45 26.11
C GLU A 232 -12.01 -19.13 26.71
N THR A 233 -12.75 -18.05 26.50
CA THR A 233 -12.43 -16.72 27.06
C THR A 233 -12.43 -16.78 28.60
N LEU A 234 -13.40 -17.49 29.22
CA LEU A 234 -13.46 -17.64 30.67
C LEU A 234 -12.29 -18.45 31.25
N GLN A 235 -11.77 -19.43 30.49
CA GLN A 235 -10.57 -20.17 30.87
C GLN A 235 -9.31 -19.27 30.84
N LEU A 236 -9.17 -18.42 29.86
CA LEU A 236 -8.06 -17.47 29.75
C LEU A 236 -7.98 -16.54 30.95
N VAL A 237 -9.11 -16.06 31.47
CA VAL A 237 -9.16 -15.20 32.67
C VAL A 237 -9.21 -15.97 33.99
N ARG A 238 -9.01 -17.30 33.98
CA ARG A 238 -9.03 -18.18 35.14
C ARG A 238 -10.32 -18.05 35.97
N ALA A 239 -11.46 -17.90 35.30
CA ALA A 239 -12.76 -17.80 35.92
C ALA A 239 -13.08 -19.02 36.80
N GLN A 240 -13.72 -18.81 37.95
CA GLN A 240 -14.11 -19.83 38.90
C GLN A 240 -15.63 -20.00 38.94
N ALA A 241 -16.12 -21.02 39.63
CA ALA A 241 -17.53 -21.19 39.84
C ALA A 241 -18.17 -19.93 40.44
N ALA A 242 -19.31 -19.53 39.87
CA ALA A 242 -20.02 -18.32 40.30
C ALA A 242 -20.49 -18.45 41.74
N GLU A 243 -20.18 -17.47 42.58
CA GLU A 243 -20.59 -17.44 43.98
C GLU A 243 -21.05 -16.02 44.35
N ALA A 244 -22.33 -15.91 44.69
CA ALA A 244 -22.91 -14.62 45.04
C ALA A 244 -22.40 -14.16 46.42
N PRO A 245 -21.85 -12.94 46.55
CA PRO A 245 -21.38 -12.41 47.81
C PRO A 245 -22.56 -12.09 48.73
N ALA A 246 -22.36 -12.21 50.03
CA ALA A 246 -23.35 -11.82 51.02
C ALA A 246 -23.61 -10.31 51.03
N ALA A 247 -24.82 -9.90 51.34
CA ALA A 247 -25.16 -8.50 51.55
C ALA A 247 -24.36 -7.93 52.74
N ALA A 248 -23.80 -6.74 52.60
CA ALA A 248 -23.03 -6.06 53.66
C ALA A 248 -23.61 -4.66 53.91
N PRO A 249 -23.80 -4.25 55.16
CA PRO A 249 -24.32 -2.92 55.49
C PRO A 249 -23.44 -1.82 54.89
N GLY A 250 -24.06 -0.84 54.22
CA GLY A 250 -23.36 0.29 53.63
C GLY A 250 -22.59 -0.02 52.37
N ALA A 251 -22.66 -1.23 51.82
CA ALA A 251 -22.04 -1.64 50.57
C ALA A 251 -23.11 -2.07 49.55
N VAL A 252 -22.75 -1.98 48.27
CA VAL A 252 -23.51 -2.62 47.16
C VAL A 252 -22.64 -3.75 46.66
N ASN A 253 -23.05 -4.98 46.93
CA ASN A 253 -22.38 -6.19 46.49
C ASN A 253 -23.13 -6.83 45.36
N GLY A 254 -22.48 -7.71 44.60
CA GLY A 254 -23.16 -8.46 43.55
C GLY A 254 -22.28 -9.44 42.84
N LEU A 255 -22.86 -10.07 41.85
CA LEU A 255 -22.23 -11.10 41.03
C LEU A 255 -22.45 -10.80 39.54
N VAL A 256 -21.42 -11.00 38.75
CA VAL A 256 -21.57 -11.09 37.29
C VAL A 256 -21.13 -12.48 36.84
N TRP A 257 -22.03 -13.22 36.20
CA TRP A 257 -21.74 -14.60 35.80
C TRP A 257 -22.21 -14.89 34.39
N ARG A 258 -21.69 -15.97 33.79
CA ARG A 258 -22.16 -16.51 32.53
C ARG A 258 -23.46 -17.28 32.78
N ASP A 259 -24.58 -16.66 32.44
CA ASP A 259 -25.92 -17.21 32.61
C ASP A 259 -26.26 -18.20 31.49
N PHE A 260 -25.55 -19.34 31.53
CA PHE A 260 -25.80 -20.46 30.61
C PHE A 260 -25.39 -21.78 31.26
N SER A 261 -26.38 -22.63 31.47
CA SER A 261 -26.20 -24.03 31.90
C SER A 261 -26.62 -24.97 30.77
N PRO A 262 -25.76 -25.88 30.29
CA PRO A 262 -26.15 -26.89 29.31
C PRO A 262 -27.24 -27.83 29.82
N ALA A 263 -27.31 -28.08 31.13
CA ALA A 263 -28.34 -28.91 31.76
C ALA A 263 -29.71 -28.22 31.84
N HIS A 264 -29.74 -26.90 31.90
CA HIS A 264 -30.94 -26.09 32.03
C HIS A 264 -30.92 -24.91 31.08
N PRO A 265 -30.98 -25.12 29.75
CA PRO A 265 -30.72 -24.08 28.74
C PRO A 265 -31.78 -22.97 28.69
N THR A 266 -32.93 -23.16 29.30
CA THR A 266 -34.01 -22.17 29.33
C THR A 266 -34.10 -21.37 30.63
N GLN A 267 -33.41 -21.81 31.71
CA GLN A 267 -33.37 -21.08 32.98
C GLN A 267 -32.39 -19.94 32.90
N ARG A 268 -32.83 -18.74 33.23
CA ARG A 268 -32.01 -17.52 33.20
C ARG A 268 -32.25 -16.69 34.44
N GLY A 269 -31.26 -15.87 34.80
CA GLY A 269 -31.39 -14.90 35.88
C GLY A 269 -31.16 -15.46 37.29
N THR A 270 -30.83 -16.73 37.42
CA THR A 270 -30.46 -17.38 38.68
C THR A 270 -29.22 -18.19 38.50
N VAL A 271 -28.29 -18.10 39.45
CA VAL A 271 -27.03 -18.86 39.41
C VAL A 271 -27.29 -20.35 39.59
N LEU A 272 -26.92 -21.15 38.63
CA LEU A 272 -27.06 -22.60 38.64
C LEU A 272 -25.72 -23.31 38.91
N PRO A 273 -25.75 -24.55 39.49
CA PRO A 273 -24.51 -25.33 39.65
C PRO A 273 -23.77 -25.51 38.34
N GLY A 274 -22.45 -25.23 38.35
CA GLY A 274 -21.59 -25.32 37.18
C GLY A 274 -21.50 -24.05 36.32
N GLU A 275 -22.25 -23.01 36.65
CA GLU A 275 -22.06 -21.71 36.05
C GLU A 275 -20.83 -20.99 36.60
N VAL A 276 -20.23 -20.16 35.77
CA VAL A 276 -18.91 -19.55 36.00
C VAL A 276 -19.05 -18.05 36.14
N GLY A 277 -18.34 -17.46 37.13
CA GLY A 277 -18.24 -16.02 37.28
C GLY A 277 -17.44 -15.37 36.17
N ILE A 278 -17.73 -14.12 35.86
CA ILE A 278 -17.01 -13.34 34.86
C ILE A 278 -16.02 -12.44 35.59
N ALA A 279 -14.74 -12.78 35.51
CA ALA A 279 -13.65 -12.09 36.21
C ALA A 279 -13.18 -10.84 35.43
N GLY A 280 -12.65 -9.84 36.14
CA GLY A 280 -11.95 -8.71 35.54
C GLY A 280 -12.84 -7.66 34.84
N LEU A 281 -14.16 -7.72 34.97
CA LEU A 281 -15.04 -6.71 34.42
C LEU A 281 -14.95 -5.40 35.20
N HIS A 282 -14.72 -4.30 34.49
CA HIS A 282 -14.83 -2.96 35.05
C HIS A 282 -16.30 -2.57 35.18
N LEU A 283 -16.69 -2.25 36.40
CA LEU A 283 -18.05 -1.86 36.78
C LEU A 283 -18.04 -0.45 37.34
N THR A 284 -19.07 0.34 37.00
CA THR A 284 -19.29 1.68 37.55
C THR A 284 -20.63 1.71 38.25
N LEU A 285 -20.65 2.17 39.50
CA LEU A 285 -21.91 2.45 40.25
C LEU A 285 -22.42 3.82 39.83
N LEU A 286 -23.62 3.89 39.29
CA LEU A 286 -24.29 5.12 38.85
C LEU A 286 -25.33 5.56 39.89
N SER A 287 -25.38 6.84 40.19
CA SER A 287 -26.47 7.46 40.93
C SER A 287 -27.78 7.41 40.15
N SER A 288 -28.91 7.71 40.81
CA SER A 288 -30.20 7.86 40.15
C SER A 288 -30.23 8.93 39.05
N THR A 289 -29.29 9.87 39.06
CA THR A 289 -29.09 10.91 38.03
C THR A 289 -28.19 10.48 36.90
N GLY A 290 -27.63 9.24 36.93
CA GLY A 290 -26.73 8.72 35.89
C GLY A 290 -25.25 9.07 36.05
N ASN A 291 -24.88 9.78 37.11
CA ASN A 291 -23.48 10.13 37.37
C ASN A 291 -22.73 8.96 38.01
N GLY A 292 -21.46 8.70 37.58
CA GLY A 292 -20.59 7.70 38.21
C GLY A 292 -20.22 8.12 39.63
N VAL A 293 -20.40 7.19 40.59
CA VAL A 293 -20.14 7.40 42.04
C VAL A 293 -18.93 6.62 42.50
N ALA A 294 -18.76 5.40 42.03
CA ALA A 294 -17.63 4.52 42.35
C ALA A 294 -17.37 3.54 41.19
N SER A 295 -16.18 3.00 41.14
CA SER A 295 -15.81 1.93 40.20
C SER A 295 -15.16 0.77 40.92
N THR A 296 -15.33 -0.43 40.40
CA THR A 296 -14.72 -1.68 40.91
C THR A 296 -14.49 -2.65 39.77
N THR A 297 -13.82 -3.75 40.06
CA THR A 297 -13.54 -4.82 39.09
C THR A 297 -14.02 -6.15 39.69
N THR A 298 -14.62 -7.02 38.88
CA THR A 298 -15.09 -8.33 39.35
C THR A 298 -13.92 -9.26 39.67
N GLY A 299 -14.06 -10.03 40.77
CA GLY A 299 -13.16 -11.08 41.18
C GLY A 299 -13.26 -12.35 40.30
N ALA A 300 -12.41 -13.37 40.59
CA ALA A 300 -12.34 -14.63 39.81
C ALA A 300 -13.67 -15.42 39.81
N ARG A 301 -14.53 -15.22 40.82
CA ARG A 301 -15.84 -15.83 40.95
C ARG A 301 -16.96 -14.96 40.36
N GLY A 302 -16.57 -13.80 39.77
CA GLY A 302 -17.51 -12.81 39.27
C GLY A 302 -18.10 -11.88 40.32
N ASP A 303 -17.69 -12.05 41.58
CA ASP A 303 -18.07 -11.24 42.71
C ASP A 303 -17.54 -9.81 42.61
N PHE A 304 -18.31 -8.84 43.08
CA PHE A 304 -17.88 -7.43 43.16
C PHE A 304 -18.48 -6.74 44.39
N SER A 305 -17.80 -5.69 44.83
CA SER A 305 -18.26 -4.87 45.96
C SER A 305 -17.97 -3.39 45.71
N PHE A 306 -18.91 -2.54 46.01
CA PHE A 306 -18.76 -1.11 46.18
C PHE A 306 -18.92 -0.78 47.67
N PRO A 307 -17.82 -0.61 48.41
CA PRO A 307 -17.86 -0.33 49.84
C PRO A 307 -18.24 1.13 50.12
N ALA A 308 -18.75 1.40 51.33
CA ALA A 308 -19.00 2.75 51.85
C ALA A 308 -19.90 3.64 50.96
N VAL A 309 -20.93 3.05 50.36
CA VAL A 309 -21.89 3.76 49.51
C VAL A 309 -22.85 4.57 50.38
N ARG A 310 -23.06 5.85 50.08
CA ARG A 310 -24.03 6.71 50.77
C ARG A 310 -25.46 6.19 50.56
N PRO A 311 -26.39 6.47 51.51
CA PRO A 311 -27.81 6.13 51.29
C PRO A 311 -28.34 6.73 49.99
N GLY A 312 -28.95 5.93 49.12
CA GLY A 312 -29.47 6.33 47.82
C GLY A 312 -29.91 5.16 46.95
N ARG A 313 -30.32 5.45 45.73
CA ARG A 313 -30.68 4.44 44.71
C ARG A 313 -29.65 4.48 43.60
N TYR A 314 -29.10 3.33 43.27
CA TYR A 314 -27.98 3.18 42.34
C TYR A 314 -28.29 2.15 41.26
N ARG A 315 -27.57 2.24 40.14
CA ARG A 315 -27.50 1.19 39.13
C ARG A 315 -26.03 0.79 38.93
N VAL A 316 -25.81 -0.48 38.67
CA VAL A 316 -24.49 -0.97 38.30
C VAL A 316 -24.42 -0.97 36.78
N ARG A 317 -23.40 -0.29 36.24
CA ARG A 317 -23.08 -0.26 34.82
C ARG A 317 -21.88 -1.17 34.57
N VAL A 318 -21.98 -2.07 33.59
CA VAL A 318 -20.89 -2.78 33.02
C VAL A 318 -20.33 -1.91 31.89
N ASP A 319 -19.09 -1.46 32.03
CA ASP A 319 -18.50 -0.47 31.12
C ASP A 319 -18.25 -1.06 29.73
N SER A 320 -18.44 -0.27 28.68
CA SER A 320 -18.21 -0.70 27.29
C SER A 320 -16.76 -1.06 26.99
N SER A 321 -15.81 -0.47 27.73
CA SER A 321 -14.39 -0.81 27.63
C SER A 321 -14.07 -2.29 27.87
N ASN A 322 -14.92 -3.01 28.63
CA ASN A 322 -14.78 -4.46 28.83
C ASN A 322 -14.98 -5.26 27.55
N PHE A 323 -15.72 -4.72 26.60
CA PHE A 323 -16.18 -5.37 25.38
C PHE A 323 -15.66 -4.68 24.14
N SER A 324 -14.61 -3.88 24.22
CA SER A 324 -14.02 -3.27 23.05
C SER A 324 -13.36 -4.35 22.19
N SER A 325 -13.68 -4.35 20.92
CA SER A 325 -13.10 -5.29 19.96
C SER A 325 -11.59 -5.03 19.69
N GLY A 326 -11.02 -3.98 20.32
CA GLY A 326 -9.69 -3.54 19.97
C GLY A 326 -9.60 -3.05 18.53
N PHE A 327 -8.44 -3.17 17.93
CA PHE A 327 -8.20 -2.84 16.54
C PHE A 327 -8.81 -3.89 15.61
N THR A 328 -9.75 -3.49 14.76
CA THR A 328 -10.48 -4.41 13.87
C THR A 328 -9.78 -4.65 12.53
N GLY A 329 -8.59 -4.11 12.35
CA GLY A 329 -7.85 -4.17 11.10
C GLY A 329 -8.31 -3.14 10.07
N ILE A 330 -7.41 -2.81 9.15
CA ILE A 330 -7.70 -2.00 7.97
C ILE A 330 -7.85 -2.94 6.79
N TYR A 331 -8.92 -2.77 6.02
CA TYR A 331 -9.20 -3.53 4.80
C TYR A 331 -8.45 -2.91 3.61
N TRP A 332 -7.10 -3.01 3.62
CA TRP A 332 -6.20 -2.41 2.64
C TRP A 332 -6.56 -2.72 1.19
N LEU A 333 -7.02 -3.94 0.93
CA LEU A 333 -7.34 -4.45 -0.40
C LEU A 333 -8.86 -4.45 -0.67
N SER A 334 -9.66 -3.70 0.10
CA SER A 334 -11.09 -3.57 -0.13
C SER A 334 -11.38 -2.49 -1.18
N GLY A 335 -12.23 -2.83 -2.13
CA GLY A 335 -12.75 -1.85 -3.10
C GLY A 335 -13.83 -0.92 -2.54
N THR A 336 -14.29 -1.14 -1.31
CA THR A 336 -15.38 -0.35 -0.70
C THR A 336 -14.89 0.81 0.16
N GLN A 337 -13.60 0.81 0.54
CA GLN A 337 -13.00 1.88 1.34
C GLN A 337 -12.31 2.90 0.42
N ASN A 338 -12.69 4.16 0.55
CA ASN A 338 -12.13 5.28 -0.17
C ASN A 338 -11.40 6.22 0.78
N LEU A 339 -10.35 6.88 0.30
CA LEU A 339 -9.59 7.87 1.07
C LEU A 339 -10.27 9.24 1.13
N ASP A 340 -11.18 9.49 0.20
CA ASP A 340 -11.83 10.78 0.02
C ASP A 340 -13.32 10.74 0.45
N PRO A 341 -13.87 11.84 0.98
CA PRO A 341 -15.25 11.93 1.42
C PRO A 341 -16.20 12.18 0.24
N THR A 342 -16.32 11.23 -0.68
CA THR A 342 -17.24 11.34 -1.83
C THR A 342 -18.68 10.90 -1.53
N SER A 343 -18.99 10.63 -0.28
CA SER A 343 -20.27 10.06 0.18
C SER A 343 -21.53 10.90 -0.13
N GLY A 344 -21.37 12.17 -0.49
CA GLY A 344 -22.48 13.05 -0.91
C GLY A 344 -22.75 13.10 -2.41
N LEU A 345 -21.96 12.40 -3.22
CA LEU A 345 -22.07 12.41 -4.67
C LEU A 345 -22.93 11.25 -5.15
N GLY A 346 -23.57 11.41 -6.32
CA GLY A 346 -24.28 10.30 -6.97
C GLY A 346 -23.33 9.14 -7.32
N GLN A 347 -23.85 7.92 -7.40
CA GLN A 347 -23.04 6.69 -7.55
C GLN A 347 -22.02 6.76 -8.70
N THR A 348 -22.38 7.31 -9.85
CA THR A 348 -21.46 7.44 -10.99
C THR A 348 -20.35 8.44 -10.73
N ALA A 349 -20.67 9.59 -10.12
CA ALA A 349 -19.67 10.60 -9.76
C ALA A 349 -18.73 10.08 -8.67
N GLN A 350 -19.26 9.38 -7.69
CA GLN A 350 -18.47 8.71 -6.66
C GLN A 350 -17.52 7.67 -7.28
N ALA A 351 -18.01 6.82 -8.18
CA ALA A 351 -17.19 5.82 -8.86
C ALA A 351 -16.04 6.44 -9.68
N LEU A 352 -16.24 7.62 -10.26
CA LEU A 352 -15.23 8.28 -11.09
C LEU A 352 -14.26 9.17 -10.31
N LEU A 353 -14.68 9.74 -9.18
CA LEU A 353 -13.90 10.73 -8.44
C LEU A 353 -13.27 10.16 -7.15
N SER A 354 -13.75 9.00 -6.67
CA SER A 354 -13.19 8.38 -5.45
C SER A 354 -11.77 7.88 -5.67
N ILE A 355 -10.96 7.94 -4.61
CA ILE A 355 -9.63 7.33 -4.55
C ILE A 355 -9.73 6.09 -3.67
N PRO A 356 -9.82 4.89 -4.26
CA PRO A 356 -9.96 3.67 -3.46
C PRO A 356 -8.68 3.37 -2.69
N LEU A 357 -8.84 2.89 -1.47
CA LEU A 357 -7.72 2.50 -0.61
C LEU A 357 -6.88 1.39 -1.27
N VAL A 358 -7.52 0.49 -1.99
CA VAL A 358 -6.84 -0.60 -2.71
C VAL A 358 -5.84 -0.08 -3.74
N ASP A 359 -6.13 0.99 -4.48
CA ASP A 359 -5.17 1.58 -5.43
C ASP A 359 -3.95 2.14 -4.73
N MET A 360 -4.14 2.86 -3.62
CA MET A 360 -3.02 3.39 -2.83
C MET A 360 -2.17 2.28 -2.23
N SER A 361 -2.80 1.22 -1.75
CA SER A 361 -2.13 0.03 -1.23
C SER A 361 -1.26 -0.65 -2.28
N MET A 362 -1.77 -0.80 -3.49
CA MET A 362 -1.00 -1.36 -4.61
C MET A 362 0.10 -0.40 -5.10
N ILE A 363 -0.13 0.91 -5.08
CA ILE A 363 0.91 1.91 -5.40
C ILE A 363 2.06 1.80 -4.40
N ILE A 364 1.80 1.62 -3.10
CA ILE A 364 2.84 1.42 -2.07
C ILE A 364 3.66 0.16 -2.38
N ALA A 365 3.01 -0.95 -2.72
CA ALA A 365 3.67 -2.18 -3.11
C ALA A 365 4.55 -1.99 -4.35
N TYR A 366 4.05 -1.27 -5.34
CA TYR A 366 4.77 -1.01 -6.59
C TYR A 366 5.93 -0.02 -6.40
N LEU A 367 5.79 0.96 -5.50
CA LEU A 367 6.87 1.84 -5.07
C LEU A 367 8.03 1.06 -4.44
N TRP A 368 7.73 0.09 -3.58
CA TRP A 368 8.74 -0.78 -2.98
C TRP A 368 9.58 -1.51 -4.03
N ILE A 369 8.97 -1.93 -5.15
CA ILE A 369 9.66 -2.61 -6.24
C ILE A 369 10.56 -1.63 -7.04
N TRP A 370 10.04 -0.46 -7.39
CA TRP A 370 10.66 0.43 -8.36
C TRP A 370 11.49 1.57 -7.78
N ALA A 371 11.35 1.90 -6.49
CA ALA A 371 12.09 3.00 -5.87
C ALA A 371 13.61 2.79 -5.93
N GLY A 372 14.07 1.55 -5.78
CA GLY A 372 15.48 1.20 -5.90
C GLY A 372 16.04 1.43 -7.30
N PHE A 373 15.29 1.09 -8.34
CA PHE A 373 15.66 1.35 -9.71
C PHE A 373 15.77 2.85 -9.98
N ALA A 374 14.76 3.62 -9.58
CA ALA A 374 14.77 5.08 -9.70
C ALA A 374 15.98 5.69 -8.96
N MET A 375 16.26 5.23 -7.73
CA MET A 375 17.42 5.64 -6.95
C MET A 375 18.74 5.41 -7.69
N VAL A 376 18.93 4.25 -8.31
CA VAL A 376 20.18 3.91 -9.01
C VAL A 376 20.38 4.80 -10.24
N ILE A 377 19.34 4.99 -11.06
CA ILE A 377 19.41 5.84 -12.27
C ILE A 377 19.66 7.30 -11.90
N ILE A 378 18.93 7.82 -10.92
CA ILE A 378 19.08 9.20 -10.46
C ILE A 378 20.44 9.40 -9.77
N GLY A 379 20.91 8.42 -8.99
CA GLY A 379 22.23 8.43 -8.37
C GLY A 379 23.38 8.43 -9.39
N ALA A 380 23.25 7.68 -10.49
CA ALA A 380 24.18 7.75 -11.60
C ALA A 380 24.19 9.14 -12.25
N GLY A 381 23.01 9.74 -12.44
CA GLY A 381 22.89 11.13 -12.91
C GLY A 381 23.55 12.14 -11.98
N LEU A 382 23.37 12.01 -10.65
CA LEU A 382 24.02 12.86 -9.65
C LEU A 382 25.55 12.71 -9.70
N ALA A 383 26.06 11.50 -9.82
CA ALA A 383 27.51 11.24 -9.92
C ALA A 383 28.13 11.80 -11.20
N ALA A 384 27.35 11.98 -12.26
CA ALA A 384 27.81 12.55 -13.54
C ALA A 384 27.80 14.09 -13.57
N LEU A 385 27.27 14.76 -12.53
CA LEU A 385 27.26 16.23 -12.47
C LEU A 385 28.69 16.79 -12.38
N ASN A 386 28.91 17.93 -13.07
CA ASN A 386 30.20 18.62 -13.00
C ASN A 386 30.42 19.20 -11.60
N ARG A 387 31.45 18.69 -10.91
CA ARG A 387 31.80 19.12 -9.55
C ARG A 387 32.23 20.58 -9.46
N GLU A 388 32.90 21.08 -10.50
CA GLU A 388 33.36 22.48 -10.56
C GLU A 388 32.20 23.48 -10.45
N VAL A 389 31.06 23.16 -11.08
CA VAL A 389 29.86 24.00 -11.00
C VAL A 389 29.28 24.03 -9.57
N LEU A 390 29.32 22.87 -8.88
CA LEU A 390 28.86 22.76 -7.49
C LEU A 390 29.79 23.49 -6.51
N GLU A 391 31.11 23.42 -6.76
CA GLU A 391 32.15 24.14 -5.98
C GLU A 391 32.07 25.64 -6.22
N ALA A 392 31.88 26.11 -7.45
CA ALA A 392 31.68 27.51 -7.78
C ALA A 392 30.47 28.09 -7.03
N ALA A 393 29.33 27.39 -7.04
CA ALA A 393 28.15 27.82 -6.30
C ALA A 393 28.39 27.97 -4.78
N ARG A 394 29.25 27.12 -4.20
CA ARG A 394 29.65 27.21 -2.78
C ARG A 394 30.59 28.39 -2.54
N ILE A 395 31.50 28.67 -3.44
CA ILE A 395 32.40 29.85 -3.38
C ILE A 395 31.57 31.14 -3.44
N ASP A 396 30.52 31.17 -4.27
CA ASP A 396 29.58 32.29 -4.38
C ASP A 396 28.67 32.44 -3.13
N GLY A 397 28.86 31.62 -2.09
CA GLY A 397 28.12 31.71 -0.82
C GLY A 397 26.73 31.07 -0.84
N ALA A 398 26.40 30.24 -1.84
CA ALA A 398 25.12 29.54 -1.87
C ALA A 398 25.04 28.48 -0.75
N THR A 399 23.92 28.45 -0.03
CA THR A 399 23.64 27.39 0.95
C THR A 399 23.44 26.05 0.24
N GLU A 400 23.58 24.92 0.96
CA GLU A 400 23.36 23.57 0.41
C GLU A 400 21.96 23.44 -0.26
N TRP A 401 20.92 24.03 0.34
CA TRP A 401 19.57 24.05 -0.23
C TRP A 401 19.46 24.91 -1.51
N GLN A 402 20.16 26.04 -1.54
CA GLN A 402 20.20 26.88 -2.74
C GLN A 402 20.94 26.19 -3.87
N THR A 403 22.10 25.58 -3.58
CA THR A 403 22.87 24.76 -4.54
C THR A 403 22.02 23.60 -5.06
N PHE A 404 21.35 22.86 -4.17
CA PHE A 404 20.46 21.78 -4.57
C PHE A 404 19.35 22.27 -5.52
N ARG A 405 18.59 23.30 -5.10
CA ARG A 405 17.40 23.73 -5.83
C ARG A 405 17.73 24.45 -7.14
N ARG A 406 18.78 25.27 -7.16
CA ARG A 406 19.10 26.18 -8.28
C ARG A 406 20.16 25.63 -9.25
N VAL A 407 20.98 24.67 -8.80
CA VAL A 407 22.05 24.09 -9.59
C VAL A 407 21.83 22.61 -9.83
N THR A 408 21.79 21.80 -8.76
CA THR A 408 21.69 20.33 -8.87
C THR A 408 20.39 19.91 -9.55
N MET A 409 19.23 20.40 -9.10
CA MET A 409 17.93 20.01 -9.65
C MET A 409 17.74 20.35 -11.14
N PRO A 410 18.10 21.56 -11.62
CA PRO A 410 18.03 21.85 -13.06
C PRO A 410 18.97 20.99 -13.89
N MET A 411 20.19 20.74 -13.41
CA MET A 411 21.16 19.87 -14.12
C MET A 411 20.72 18.41 -14.15
N LEU A 412 20.00 17.95 -13.11
CA LEU A 412 19.49 16.59 -13.01
C LEU A 412 18.15 16.40 -13.74
N ALA A 413 17.44 17.48 -14.08
CA ALA A 413 16.12 17.44 -14.68
C ALA A 413 16.01 16.50 -15.90
N PRO A 414 16.98 16.41 -16.83
CA PRO A 414 16.88 15.45 -17.93
C PRO A 414 16.80 14.00 -17.45
N VAL A 415 17.58 13.63 -16.44
CA VAL A 415 17.57 12.27 -15.86
C VAL A 415 16.23 12.00 -15.15
N LEU A 416 15.75 12.98 -14.38
CA LEU A 416 14.44 12.87 -13.71
C LEU A 416 13.30 12.69 -14.70
N ILE A 417 13.32 13.42 -15.82
CA ILE A 417 12.31 13.29 -16.89
C ILE A 417 12.36 11.89 -17.50
N VAL A 418 13.54 11.35 -17.78
CA VAL A 418 13.70 10.00 -18.33
C VAL A 418 13.12 8.95 -17.37
N VAL A 419 13.44 9.03 -16.06
CA VAL A 419 12.89 8.13 -15.04
C VAL A 419 11.38 8.29 -15.00
N PHE A 420 10.87 9.50 -14.90
CA PHE A 420 9.43 9.78 -14.82
C PHE A 420 8.67 9.19 -16.03
N VAL A 421 9.12 9.48 -17.24
CA VAL A 421 8.45 8.99 -18.46
C VAL A 421 8.53 7.46 -18.57
N THR A 422 9.66 6.86 -18.19
CA THR A 422 9.80 5.40 -18.13
C THR A 422 8.76 4.80 -17.18
N MET A 423 8.54 5.41 -16.02
CA MET A 423 7.55 4.95 -15.06
C MET A 423 6.11 5.16 -15.55
N VAL A 424 5.81 6.25 -16.26
CA VAL A 424 4.51 6.43 -16.92
C VAL A 424 4.23 5.29 -17.89
N ILE A 425 5.20 4.91 -18.74
CA ILE A 425 5.04 3.79 -19.69
C ILE A 425 4.80 2.47 -18.94
N ASN A 426 5.50 2.24 -17.81
CA ASN A 426 5.32 1.03 -17.01
C ASN A 426 3.93 0.92 -16.39
N VAL A 427 3.39 2.02 -15.84
CA VAL A 427 2.08 1.96 -15.20
C VAL A 427 0.91 1.93 -16.17
N LEU A 428 1.07 2.44 -17.40
CA LEU A 428 0.02 2.33 -18.41
C LEU A 428 -0.32 0.88 -18.77
N LYS A 429 0.65 -0.02 -18.66
CA LYS A 429 0.50 -1.47 -18.92
C LYS A 429 0.53 -2.34 -17.66
N ILE A 430 0.29 -1.74 -16.49
CA ILE A 430 0.36 -2.48 -15.22
C ILE A 430 -0.73 -3.55 -15.17
N PHE A 431 -0.33 -4.78 -14.88
CA PHE A 431 -1.19 -5.96 -14.89
C PHE A 431 -0.87 -6.91 -13.74
N ASP A 432 0.34 -7.47 -13.73
CA ASP A 432 0.70 -8.61 -12.89
C ASP A 432 0.50 -8.37 -11.39
N ILE A 433 0.90 -7.21 -10.88
CA ILE A 433 0.78 -6.93 -9.45
C ILE A 433 -0.69 -6.79 -9.03
N ILE A 434 -1.52 -6.20 -9.89
CA ILE A 434 -2.93 -5.97 -9.60
C ILE A 434 -3.67 -7.31 -9.50
N ILE A 435 -3.49 -8.19 -10.51
CA ILE A 435 -4.20 -9.45 -10.56
C ILE A 435 -3.77 -10.42 -9.44
N ASN A 436 -2.54 -10.31 -8.95
CA ASN A 436 -2.02 -11.16 -7.87
C ASN A 436 -2.27 -10.57 -6.47
N MET A 437 -2.38 -9.26 -6.34
CA MET A 437 -2.59 -8.61 -5.06
C MET A 437 -4.07 -8.47 -4.71
N ALA A 438 -4.92 -8.17 -5.70
CA ALA A 438 -6.35 -7.95 -5.50
C ALA A 438 -7.20 -8.60 -6.63
N PRO A 439 -7.15 -9.94 -6.81
CA PRO A 439 -7.68 -10.64 -7.99
C PRO A 439 -9.21 -10.49 -8.17
N SER A 440 -9.95 -10.28 -7.11
CA SER A 440 -11.42 -10.23 -7.12
C SER A 440 -12.00 -8.84 -6.86
N VAL A 441 -11.16 -7.80 -6.88
CA VAL A 441 -11.58 -6.43 -6.55
C VAL A 441 -11.72 -5.61 -7.83
N SER A 442 -12.95 -5.47 -8.33
CA SER A 442 -13.23 -4.69 -9.56
C SER A 442 -12.77 -3.23 -9.47
N GLN A 443 -12.83 -2.63 -8.29
CA GLN A 443 -12.36 -1.27 -8.02
C GLN A 443 -10.84 -1.09 -8.21
N ALA A 444 -10.07 -2.16 -8.19
CA ALA A 444 -8.63 -2.18 -8.42
C ALA A 444 -8.24 -2.29 -9.90
N ASN A 445 -9.20 -2.62 -10.77
CA ASN A 445 -8.92 -2.88 -12.17
C ASN A 445 -8.33 -1.68 -12.89
N THR A 446 -7.35 -1.95 -13.74
CA THR A 446 -6.81 -1.04 -14.75
C THR A 446 -7.29 -1.46 -16.13
N LEU A 447 -7.03 -0.66 -17.14
CA LEU A 447 -7.39 -1.03 -18.51
C LEU A 447 -6.74 -2.34 -18.98
N ALA A 448 -5.52 -2.64 -18.52
CA ALA A 448 -4.83 -3.88 -18.86
C ALA A 448 -5.50 -5.11 -18.20
N THR A 449 -5.89 -5.02 -16.92
CA THR A 449 -6.62 -6.10 -16.23
C THR A 449 -8.05 -6.24 -16.75
N GLN A 450 -8.70 -5.14 -17.09
CA GLN A 450 -10.03 -5.15 -17.68
C GLN A 450 -10.05 -5.76 -19.08
N LEU A 451 -9.04 -5.47 -19.91
CA LEU A 451 -8.83 -6.12 -21.20
C LEU A 451 -8.76 -7.64 -21.04
N TYR A 452 -7.95 -8.11 -20.08
CA TYR A 452 -7.81 -9.54 -19.80
C TYR A 452 -9.12 -10.15 -19.28
N SER A 453 -9.80 -9.46 -18.37
CA SER A 453 -11.08 -9.93 -17.83
C SER A 453 -12.13 -10.11 -18.92
N VAL A 454 -12.31 -9.11 -19.79
CA VAL A 454 -13.32 -9.12 -20.85
C VAL A 454 -12.94 -10.07 -21.99
N GLY A 455 -11.67 -10.11 -22.38
CA GLY A 455 -11.23 -10.85 -23.56
C GLY A 455 -10.89 -12.31 -23.29
N PHE A 456 -10.53 -12.68 -22.05
CA PHE A 456 -10.00 -14.02 -21.77
C PHE A 456 -10.62 -14.69 -20.53
N ALA A 457 -11.05 -13.94 -19.53
CA ALA A 457 -11.59 -14.51 -18.29
C ALA A 457 -13.12 -14.57 -18.25
N SER A 458 -13.81 -13.76 -19.03
CA SER A 458 -15.27 -13.82 -19.15
C SER A 458 -15.75 -15.01 -19.99
N VAL A 459 -16.95 -15.49 -19.71
CA VAL A 459 -17.59 -16.57 -20.46
C VAL A 459 -18.99 -16.15 -20.89
N PRO A 460 -19.21 -15.97 -22.21
CA PRO A 460 -18.25 -16.03 -23.30
C PRO A 460 -17.30 -14.82 -23.33
N PRO A 461 -16.07 -14.95 -23.90
CA PRO A 461 -15.14 -13.83 -24.03
C PRO A 461 -15.62 -12.84 -25.09
N ASP A 462 -15.37 -11.56 -24.87
CA ASP A 462 -15.67 -10.49 -25.83
C ASP A 462 -14.39 -9.93 -26.45
N LEU A 463 -14.00 -10.51 -27.59
CA LEU A 463 -12.79 -10.10 -28.31
C LEU A 463 -12.90 -8.71 -28.92
N GLY A 464 -14.10 -8.28 -29.31
CA GLY A 464 -14.34 -6.96 -29.90
C GLY A 464 -14.10 -5.85 -28.91
N VAL A 465 -14.70 -5.93 -27.71
CA VAL A 465 -14.52 -4.95 -26.62
C VAL A 465 -13.08 -5.00 -26.10
N ALA A 466 -12.50 -6.18 -25.88
CA ALA A 466 -11.13 -6.34 -25.44
C ALA A 466 -10.14 -5.70 -26.42
N SER A 467 -10.32 -5.93 -27.73
CA SER A 467 -9.52 -5.29 -28.78
C SER A 467 -9.67 -3.77 -28.78
N GLY A 468 -10.89 -3.25 -28.54
CA GLY A 468 -11.14 -1.82 -28.37
C GLY A 468 -10.35 -1.23 -27.19
N ILE A 469 -10.33 -1.90 -26.03
CA ILE A 469 -9.53 -1.49 -24.86
C ILE A 469 -8.02 -1.51 -25.18
N ALA A 470 -7.55 -2.53 -25.92
CA ALA A 470 -6.15 -2.62 -26.35
C ALA A 470 -5.75 -1.46 -27.26
N VAL A 471 -6.60 -1.09 -28.21
CA VAL A 471 -6.38 0.07 -29.08
C VAL A 471 -6.32 1.37 -28.28
N ILE A 472 -7.20 1.56 -27.31
CA ILE A 472 -7.18 2.74 -26.43
C ILE A 472 -5.88 2.80 -25.63
N LEU A 473 -5.45 1.69 -25.03
CA LEU A 473 -4.16 1.61 -24.33
C LEU A 473 -3.00 1.97 -25.25
N PHE A 474 -2.98 1.45 -26.46
CA PHE A 474 -1.96 1.75 -27.44
C PHE A 474 -1.94 3.26 -27.78
N VAL A 475 -3.10 3.86 -28.03
CA VAL A 475 -3.23 5.30 -28.31
C VAL A 475 -2.76 6.15 -27.12
N LEU A 476 -2.97 5.71 -25.89
CA LEU A 476 -2.48 6.40 -24.68
C LEU A 476 -0.95 6.31 -24.51
N VAL A 477 -0.34 5.18 -24.92
CA VAL A 477 1.12 4.97 -24.78
C VAL A 477 1.92 5.72 -25.84
N VAL A 478 1.44 5.79 -27.08
CA VAL A 478 2.17 6.37 -28.22
C VAL A 478 2.60 7.83 -27.99
N PRO A 479 1.76 8.77 -27.53
CA PRO A 479 2.15 10.14 -27.25
C PRO A 479 3.25 10.24 -26.20
N VAL A 480 3.15 9.42 -25.14
CA VAL A 480 4.16 9.39 -24.06
C VAL A 480 5.51 8.92 -24.58
N MET A 481 5.51 7.88 -25.42
CA MET A 481 6.71 7.38 -26.09
C MET A 481 7.32 8.43 -27.03
N TYR A 482 6.47 9.13 -27.81
CA TYR A 482 6.92 10.18 -28.70
C TYR A 482 7.60 11.35 -27.96
N ILE A 483 7.01 11.80 -26.86
CA ILE A 483 7.58 12.84 -26.00
C ILE A 483 8.95 12.38 -25.45
N ASN A 484 9.08 11.12 -25.03
CA ASN A 484 10.33 10.55 -24.54
C ASN A 484 11.42 10.58 -25.63
N LEU A 485 11.09 10.10 -26.82
CA LEU A 485 12.04 10.09 -27.96
C LEU A 485 12.47 11.51 -28.37
N ARG A 486 11.58 12.49 -28.28
CA ARG A 486 11.92 13.89 -28.57
C ARG A 486 12.87 14.49 -27.53
N ASN A 487 12.73 14.13 -26.27
CA ASN A 487 13.56 14.65 -25.17
C ASN A 487 14.97 14.02 -25.10
N ILE A 488 15.20 12.90 -25.79
CA ILE A 488 16.51 12.23 -25.89
C ILE A 488 17.37 12.84 -27.01
N ARG A 489 16.77 13.55 -27.99
CA ARG A 489 17.47 14.29 -29.02
C ARG A 489 17.82 15.70 -28.57
#